data_e0c683cf5a956065435543507a959975
#
_entry.id   e0c683cf5a956065435543507a959975
#
_cell.length_a   1.000
_cell.length_b   1.000
_cell.length_c   1.000
_cell.angle_alpha   90.00
_cell.angle_beta   90.00
_cell.angle_gamma   90.00
#
_symmetry.space_group_name_H-M   'P 1'
#
loop_
_entity.id
_entity.type
_entity.pdbx_description
1 polymer ?
#
loop_
_entity_poly.entity_id
_entity_poly.type
_entity_poly.pdbx_seq_one_letter_code
_entity_poly.pdbx_strand_id
1 'polypeptide(L)'
;MQQQDSGGAIVNVSSVSGTRPSPGTAAYGAAKAGLDNLTASLAIEWAPKVRVNALDVGLVRTELSHLHYNADVVAKTVPLGRLAEPDEVGNCAVFLASPMASYVTGATLAVHGGGEVPAFLREES
;
A
#
# COMPACT_ATOMS: atom_id res chain seq x y z
N MET A 1 3.09 18.23 -14.17
CA MET A 1 2.21 18.70 -13.09
C MET A 1 2.67 20.02 -12.45
N GLN A 2 3.91 20.17 -12.11
CA GLN A 2 4.41 21.42 -11.49
C GLN A 2 4.24 22.65 -12.35
N GLN A 3 4.32 22.50 -13.67
CA GLN A 3 4.18 23.61 -14.61
C GLN A 3 2.74 23.81 -15.10
N GLN A 4 1.82 22.95 -14.69
CA GLN A 4 0.40 23.07 -15.04
C GLN A 4 -0.32 23.91 -14.01
N ASP A 5 -1.27 24.74 -14.45
CA ASP A 5 -2.07 25.55 -13.53
C ASP A 5 -2.89 24.69 -12.57
N SER A 6 -3.40 23.56 -13.04
CA SER A 6 -4.21 22.64 -12.25
C SER A 6 -3.41 21.86 -11.21
N GLY A 7 -2.08 21.77 -11.37
CA GLY A 7 -1.27 20.87 -10.55
C GLY A 7 -1.56 19.41 -10.83
N GLY A 8 -1.56 18.57 -9.78
CA GLY A 8 -1.85 17.17 -9.96
C GLY A 8 -1.76 16.35 -8.68
N ALA A 9 -1.99 15.05 -8.83
CA ALA A 9 -1.83 14.08 -7.77
C ALA A 9 -1.12 12.84 -8.31
N ILE A 10 -0.15 12.34 -7.53
CA ILE A 10 0.60 11.12 -7.84
C ILE A 10 0.28 10.11 -6.76
N VAL A 11 -0.04 8.89 -7.16
CA VAL A 11 -0.27 7.77 -6.24
C VAL A 11 0.73 6.67 -6.58
N ASN A 12 1.65 6.41 -5.66
CA ASN A 12 2.64 5.34 -5.81
C ASN A 12 2.10 4.07 -5.18
N VAL A 13 2.28 2.94 -5.86
CA VAL A 13 1.86 1.64 -5.34
C VAL A 13 3.05 0.98 -4.64
N SER A 14 3.01 1.00 -3.32
CA SER A 14 4.00 0.38 -2.46
C SER A 14 3.49 -0.96 -1.92
N SER A 15 4.15 -1.51 -0.91
CA SER A 15 3.85 -2.83 -0.38
C SER A 15 4.15 -2.91 1.10
N VAL A 16 3.44 -3.77 1.80
CA VAL A 16 3.75 -4.15 3.18
C VAL A 16 5.20 -4.61 3.34
N SER A 17 5.81 -5.14 2.27
CA SER A 17 7.23 -5.53 2.28
C SER A 17 8.17 -4.35 2.53
N GLY A 18 7.73 -3.12 2.31
CA GLY A 18 8.50 -1.91 2.60
C GLY A 18 8.40 -1.45 4.06
N THR A 19 7.46 -1.98 4.82
CA THR A 19 7.18 -1.53 6.19
C THR A 19 7.59 -2.54 7.27
N ARG A 20 8.09 -3.69 6.86
CA ARG A 20 8.54 -4.76 7.76
C ARG A 20 9.68 -5.54 7.11
N PRO A 21 10.40 -6.39 7.86
CA PRO A 21 11.38 -7.29 7.25
C PRO A 21 10.76 -8.15 6.15
N SER A 22 11.49 -8.33 5.08
CA SER A 22 11.02 -9.09 3.91
C SER A 22 12.04 -10.18 3.55
N PRO A 23 12.20 -11.20 4.41
CA PRO A 23 13.15 -12.28 4.16
C PRO A 23 12.79 -13.05 2.89
N GLY A 24 13.81 -13.33 2.07
CA GLY A 24 13.63 -13.95 0.76
C GLY A 24 13.36 -12.94 -0.37
N THR A 25 12.95 -11.72 -0.04
CA THR A 25 12.68 -10.64 -1.00
C THR A 25 13.24 -9.32 -0.49
N ALA A 26 14.47 -9.35 0.06
CA ALA A 26 15.08 -8.18 0.71
C ALA A 26 15.21 -6.98 -0.21
N ALA A 27 15.63 -7.19 -1.47
CA ALA A 27 15.76 -6.10 -2.44
C ALA A 27 14.41 -5.46 -2.77
N TYR A 28 13.37 -6.28 -2.90
CA TYR A 28 12.01 -5.80 -3.12
C TYR A 28 11.52 -4.95 -1.95
N GLY A 29 11.72 -5.44 -0.72
CA GLY A 29 11.36 -4.71 0.50
C GLY A 29 12.09 -3.38 0.59
N ALA A 30 13.40 -3.38 0.31
CA ALA A 30 14.21 -2.15 0.32
C ALA A 30 13.72 -1.15 -0.73
N ALA A 31 13.38 -1.61 -1.93
CA ALA A 31 12.86 -0.75 -3.00
C ALA A 31 11.52 -0.12 -2.60
N LYS A 32 10.63 -0.90 -2.00
CA LYS A 32 9.32 -0.39 -1.54
C LYS A 32 9.45 0.58 -0.37
N ALA A 33 10.36 0.31 0.58
CA ALA A 33 10.67 1.25 1.65
C ALA A 33 11.23 2.56 1.11
N GLY A 34 12.10 2.47 0.09
CA GLY A 34 12.62 3.64 -0.60
C GLY A 34 11.53 4.43 -1.32
N LEU A 35 10.57 3.74 -1.92
CA LEU A 35 9.42 4.39 -2.56
C LEU A 35 8.55 5.16 -1.55
N ASP A 36 8.35 4.61 -0.37
CA ASP A 36 7.59 5.30 0.68
C ASP A 36 8.33 6.56 1.17
N ASN A 37 9.64 6.48 1.34
CA ASN A 37 10.44 7.65 1.70
C ASN A 37 10.44 8.69 0.59
N LEU A 38 10.60 8.26 -0.67
CA LEU A 38 10.55 9.14 -1.84
C LEU A 38 9.19 9.88 -1.91
N THR A 39 8.10 9.17 -1.65
CA THR A 39 6.75 9.74 -1.61
C THR A 39 6.68 10.91 -0.62
N ALA A 40 7.16 10.71 0.60
CA ALA A 40 7.16 11.74 1.64
C ALA A 40 8.04 12.92 1.26
N SER A 41 9.20 12.66 0.68
CA SER A 41 10.15 13.71 0.26
C SER A 41 9.57 14.56 -0.88
N LEU A 42 9.03 13.91 -1.91
CA LEU A 42 8.46 14.61 -3.06
C LEU A 42 7.20 15.39 -2.69
N ALA A 43 6.44 14.90 -1.73
CA ALA A 43 5.27 15.63 -1.24
C ALA A 43 5.65 17.02 -0.72
N ILE A 44 6.78 17.11 -0.01
CA ILE A 44 7.28 18.39 0.50
C ILE A 44 7.82 19.26 -0.65
N GLU A 45 8.64 18.65 -1.53
CA GLU A 45 9.27 19.38 -2.62
C GLU A 45 8.28 19.97 -3.63
N TRP A 46 7.17 19.25 -3.87
CA TRP A 46 6.24 19.57 -4.93
C TRP A 46 4.95 20.26 -4.44
N ALA A 47 4.82 20.45 -3.13
CA ALA A 47 3.73 21.23 -2.59
C ALA A 47 3.87 22.72 -2.98
N PRO A 48 2.78 23.46 -3.12
CA PRO A 48 1.38 23.06 -2.93
C PRO A 48 0.71 22.50 -4.19
N LYS A 49 1.41 22.44 -5.31
CA LYS A 49 0.79 22.15 -6.62
C LYS A 49 0.51 20.67 -6.83
N VAL A 50 1.41 19.81 -6.37
CA VAL A 50 1.30 18.38 -6.59
C VAL A 50 1.23 17.68 -5.25
N ARG A 51 0.22 16.83 -5.07
CA ARG A 51 0.12 15.91 -3.94
C ARG A 51 0.76 14.59 -4.34
N VAL A 52 1.50 13.99 -3.43
CA VAL A 52 2.18 12.72 -3.64
C VAL A 52 1.88 11.81 -2.46
N ASN A 53 1.23 10.70 -2.72
CA ASN A 53 0.85 9.72 -1.71
C ASN A 53 1.20 8.31 -2.19
N ALA A 54 1.24 7.37 -1.28
CA ALA A 54 1.47 5.97 -1.59
C ALA A 54 0.36 5.09 -1.00
N LEU A 55 0.18 3.92 -1.60
CA LEU A 55 -0.62 2.84 -1.05
C LEU A 55 0.33 1.76 -0.54
N ASP A 56 0.16 1.37 0.71
CA ASP A 56 0.88 0.23 1.29
C ASP A 56 -0.02 -1.00 1.15
N VAL A 57 0.21 -1.76 0.08
CA VAL A 57 -0.69 -2.83 -0.34
C VAL A 57 -0.23 -4.16 0.23
N GLY A 58 -1.16 -4.89 0.83
CA GLY A 58 -0.93 -6.24 1.33
C GLY A 58 -1.20 -7.31 0.28
N LEU A 59 -1.85 -8.39 0.69
CA LEU A 59 -2.14 -9.52 -0.18
C LEU A 59 -3.41 -9.25 -0.98
N VAL A 60 -3.29 -9.30 -2.31
CA VAL A 60 -4.39 -9.02 -3.24
C VAL A 60 -4.67 -10.26 -4.06
N ARG A 61 -5.96 -10.53 -4.28
CA ARG A 61 -6.38 -11.63 -5.14
C ARG A 61 -6.05 -11.31 -6.61
N THR A 62 -5.35 -12.23 -7.24
CA THR A 62 -5.08 -12.22 -8.67
C THR A 62 -5.53 -13.56 -9.27
N GLU A 63 -5.47 -13.69 -10.59
CA GLU A 63 -5.84 -14.95 -11.25
C GLU A 63 -5.01 -16.14 -10.74
N LEU A 64 -3.75 -15.90 -10.36
CA LEU A 64 -2.82 -16.93 -9.93
C LEU A 64 -2.58 -16.95 -8.43
N SER A 65 -3.31 -16.17 -7.65
CA SER A 65 -3.07 -16.07 -6.21
C SER A 65 -3.26 -17.40 -5.48
N HIS A 66 -4.17 -18.27 -5.98
CA HIS A 66 -4.37 -19.61 -5.40
C HIS A 66 -3.13 -20.49 -5.51
N LEU A 67 -2.20 -20.19 -6.40
CA LEU A 67 -0.93 -20.92 -6.53
C LEU A 67 0.10 -20.48 -5.48
N HIS A 68 -0.08 -19.31 -4.88
CA HIS A 68 0.88 -18.72 -3.96
C HIS A 68 0.36 -18.62 -2.53
N TYR A 69 -0.94 -18.58 -2.33
CA TYR A 69 -1.54 -18.33 -1.03
C TYR A 69 -2.56 -19.41 -0.68
N ASN A 70 -2.40 -19.99 0.51
CA ASN A 70 -3.37 -20.92 1.08
C ASN A 70 -4.45 -20.12 1.81
N ALA A 71 -5.72 -20.38 1.51
CA ALA A 71 -6.85 -19.65 2.09
C ALA A 71 -6.89 -19.75 3.62
N ASP A 72 -6.55 -20.91 4.18
CA ASP A 72 -6.55 -21.08 5.65
C ASP A 72 -5.45 -20.27 6.31
N VAL A 73 -4.26 -20.20 5.69
CA VAL A 73 -3.15 -19.39 6.18
C VAL A 73 -3.51 -17.90 6.09
N VAL A 74 -4.10 -17.47 4.99
CA VAL A 74 -4.55 -16.09 4.82
C VAL A 74 -5.58 -15.72 5.89
N ALA A 75 -6.57 -16.59 6.12
CA ALA A 75 -7.61 -16.34 7.11
C ALA A 75 -7.05 -16.18 8.53
N LYS A 76 -5.96 -16.84 8.84
CA LYS A 76 -5.31 -16.76 10.17
C LYS A 76 -4.30 -15.61 10.26
N THR A 77 -3.73 -15.19 9.14
CA THR A 77 -2.65 -14.20 9.10
C THR A 77 -3.18 -12.79 8.98
N VAL A 78 -4.14 -12.57 8.07
CA VAL A 78 -4.70 -11.25 7.83
C VAL A 78 -5.88 -11.01 8.76
N PRO A 79 -5.90 -9.92 9.55
CA PRO A 79 -7.00 -9.66 10.48
C PRO A 79 -8.38 -9.67 9.82
N LEU A 80 -8.54 -9.12 8.61
CA LEU A 80 -9.81 -9.20 7.88
C LEU A 80 -10.11 -10.59 7.30
N GLY A 81 -9.17 -11.53 7.39
CA GLY A 81 -9.40 -12.93 7.09
C GLY A 81 -9.47 -13.31 5.62
N ARG A 82 -9.07 -12.42 4.74
CA ARG A 82 -9.14 -12.65 3.29
C ARG A 82 -8.12 -11.82 2.53
N LEU A 83 -7.89 -12.18 1.28
CA LEU A 83 -7.16 -11.33 0.33
C LEU A 83 -8.03 -10.11 -0.03
N ALA A 84 -7.38 -9.00 -0.35
CA ALA A 84 -8.08 -7.85 -0.92
C ALA A 84 -8.51 -8.17 -2.35
N GLU A 85 -9.61 -7.58 -2.76
CA GLU A 85 -9.99 -7.55 -4.17
C GLU A 85 -9.25 -6.40 -4.87
N PRO A 86 -8.89 -6.54 -6.16
CA PRO A 86 -8.23 -5.46 -6.90
C PRO A 86 -8.96 -4.12 -6.83
N ASP A 87 -10.29 -4.14 -6.88
CA ASP A 87 -11.11 -2.93 -6.82
C ASP A 87 -10.96 -2.20 -5.47
N GLU A 88 -10.69 -2.92 -4.40
CA GLU A 88 -10.47 -2.31 -3.08
C GLU A 88 -9.20 -1.46 -3.06
N VAL A 89 -8.16 -1.91 -3.76
CA VAL A 89 -6.94 -1.12 -3.95
C VAL A 89 -7.19 0.05 -4.90
N GLY A 90 -7.88 -0.21 -6.00
CA GLY A 90 -8.23 0.83 -6.98
C GLY A 90 -9.07 1.95 -6.38
N ASN A 91 -10.04 1.61 -5.52
CA ASN A 91 -10.88 2.61 -4.84
C ASN A 91 -10.04 3.54 -3.96
N CYS A 92 -9.04 3.01 -3.27
CA CYS A 92 -8.12 3.83 -2.48
C CYS A 92 -7.27 4.75 -3.36
N ALA A 93 -6.81 4.26 -4.51
CA ALA A 93 -6.06 5.07 -5.46
C ALA A 93 -6.92 6.22 -6.00
N VAL A 94 -8.17 5.95 -6.35
CA VAL A 94 -9.12 6.97 -6.83
C VAL A 94 -9.34 8.02 -5.75
N PHE A 95 -9.52 7.63 -4.50
CA PHE A 95 -9.67 8.57 -3.39
C PHE A 95 -8.47 9.51 -3.29
N LEU A 96 -7.26 8.95 -3.26
CA LEU A 96 -6.04 9.76 -3.14
C LEU A 96 -5.82 10.68 -4.33
N ALA A 97 -6.23 10.28 -5.51
CA ALA A 97 -6.12 11.09 -6.72
C ALA A 97 -7.21 12.16 -6.85
N SER A 98 -8.28 12.03 -6.08
CA SER A 98 -9.47 12.88 -6.21
C SER A 98 -9.40 14.14 -5.33
N PRO A 99 -10.25 15.16 -5.60
CA PRO A 99 -10.37 16.31 -4.72
C PRO A 99 -10.78 15.98 -3.29
N MET A 100 -11.37 14.81 -3.05
CA MET A 100 -11.72 14.38 -1.69
C MET A 100 -10.50 14.27 -0.78
N ALA A 101 -9.31 14.03 -1.37
CA ALA A 101 -8.06 13.94 -0.65
C ALA A 101 -7.23 15.24 -0.75
N SER A 102 -7.88 16.39 -0.93
CA SER A 102 -7.21 17.65 -1.23
C SER A 102 -6.23 18.13 -0.14
N TYR A 103 -6.37 17.66 1.08
CA TYR A 103 -5.45 17.99 2.19
C TYR A 103 -4.53 16.84 2.55
N VAL A 104 -4.47 15.79 1.70
CA VAL A 104 -3.67 14.59 1.93
C VAL A 104 -2.48 14.60 0.98
N THR A 105 -1.27 14.72 1.51
CA THR A 105 -0.02 14.58 0.76
C THR A 105 1.06 14.06 1.69
N GLY A 106 1.98 13.28 1.17
CA GLY A 106 3.05 12.65 1.95
C GLY A 106 2.61 11.45 2.76
N ALA A 107 1.40 10.96 2.55
CA ALA A 107 0.84 9.84 3.30
C ALA A 107 1.13 8.51 2.61
N THR A 108 1.24 7.46 3.43
CA THR A 108 1.19 6.07 2.99
C THR A 108 -0.08 5.46 3.57
N LEU A 109 -1.05 5.18 2.72
CA LEU A 109 -2.32 4.60 3.12
C LEU A 109 -2.20 3.08 3.13
N ALA A 110 -2.39 2.47 4.30
CA ALA A 110 -2.34 1.03 4.45
C ALA A 110 -3.60 0.37 3.89
N VAL A 111 -3.43 -0.52 2.91
CA VAL A 111 -4.50 -1.28 2.27
C VAL A 111 -4.13 -2.76 2.38
N HIS A 112 -4.21 -3.30 3.60
CA HIS A 112 -3.69 -4.63 3.92
C HIS A 112 -4.54 -5.42 4.90
N GLY A 113 -5.76 -5.00 5.14
CA GLY A 113 -6.69 -5.75 5.99
C GLY A 113 -6.28 -5.85 7.46
N GLY A 114 -5.49 -4.91 7.95
CA GLY A 114 -4.98 -4.90 9.33
C GLY A 114 -3.55 -5.39 9.47
N GLY A 115 -2.92 -5.79 8.36
CA GLY A 115 -1.54 -6.27 8.34
C GLY A 115 -1.43 -7.77 8.55
N GLU A 116 -0.59 -8.19 9.48
CA GLU A 116 -0.34 -9.60 9.79
C GLU A 116 -0.49 -9.82 11.27
N VAL A 117 -1.30 -10.80 11.64
CA VAL A 117 -1.42 -11.22 13.03
C VAL A 117 -0.09 -11.86 13.45
N PRO A 118 0.53 -11.39 14.55
CA PRO A 118 1.76 -12.03 15.03
C PRO A 118 1.56 -13.51 15.28
N ALA A 119 2.57 -14.31 14.93
CA ALA A 119 2.48 -15.76 14.97
C ALA A 119 2.09 -16.29 16.36
N PHE A 120 2.59 -15.64 17.43
CA PHE A 120 2.32 -16.09 18.80
C PHE A 120 0.89 -15.80 19.27
N LEU A 121 0.14 -14.98 18.52
CA LEU A 121 -1.26 -14.65 18.81
C LEU A 121 -2.23 -15.45 17.93
N ARG A 122 -1.72 -16.15 16.93
CA ARG A 122 -2.57 -16.98 16.08
C ARG A 122 -2.98 -18.24 16.84
N GLU A 123 -4.28 -18.53 16.80
CA GLU A 123 -4.79 -19.75 17.40
C GLU A 123 -4.27 -20.97 16.61
N GLU A 124 -3.69 -21.92 17.33
CA GLU A 124 -3.40 -23.23 16.77
C GLU A 124 -4.69 -24.06 16.84
N SER A 125 -5.27 -24.27 15.73
CA SER A 125 -6.48 -25.10 15.63
C SER A 125 -6.16 -26.42 14.96
#